data_0ce0a5250c7f9a9534e8bf500f2ff993
#
_entry.id   0ce0a5250c7f9a9534e8bf500f2ff993
#
_cell.length_a   1.000
_cell.length_b   1.000
_cell.length_c   1.000
_cell.angle_alpha   90.00
_cell.angle_beta   90.00
_cell.angle_gamma   90.00
#
_symmetry.space_group_name_H-M   'P 1'
#
loop_
_entity.id
_entity.type
_entity.pdbx_description
1 polymer ?
#
loop_
_entity_poly.entity_id
_entity_poly.type
_entity_poly.pdbx_seq_one_letter_code
_entity_poly.pdbx_strand_id
1 'polypeptide(L)'
;MIEIQESAEWLRKKGVRPVDVGIVLGTGLHGLVHRITVLKEFSYSMIPNFPIATVEFHFGKLIYGELGGKKILACVGRFHYYEGYSMDEVVLPVRVMKLLGAKAILLSNAAGALNPDFALGSLMLIDDHINLQPENPLRGPNHDELGVRFPDMLEPYSKQLNSMLKDIALEKGIVLNEGVYVSVLGPNLETRAEYRFLRTIGADAVGMSTVPEVIACVHMGVPCCAISILTDACDPVRLKKTSIQEIIDVAEKNETYLTDLYSELVARI
;
A
#
# COMPACT_ATOMS: atom_id res chain seq x y z
N MET A 1 9.44 8.49 -17.23
CA MET A 1 10.17 9.62 -16.55
C MET A 1 9.51 10.97 -16.74
N ILE A 2 9.18 11.41 -17.96
CA ILE A 2 8.57 12.74 -18.20
C ILE A 2 7.31 12.91 -17.35
N GLU A 3 6.41 11.96 -17.37
CA GLU A 3 5.15 11.97 -16.62
C GLU A 3 5.35 12.13 -15.10
N ILE A 4 6.34 11.42 -14.53
CA ILE A 4 6.66 11.50 -13.11
C ILE A 4 7.17 12.91 -12.75
N GLN A 5 8.03 13.47 -13.62
CA GLN A 5 8.59 14.81 -13.44
C GLN A 5 7.52 15.89 -13.55
N GLU A 6 6.64 15.81 -14.56
CA GLU A 6 5.53 16.75 -14.76
C GLU A 6 4.58 16.77 -13.55
N SER A 7 4.21 15.59 -13.05
CA SER A 7 3.36 15.47 -11.85
C SER A 7 4.04 16.08 -10.62
N ALA A 8 5.32 15.77 -10.39
CA ALA A 8 6.08 16.30 -9.25
C ALA A 8 6.27 17.81 -9.35
N GLU A 9 6.57 18.36 -10.53
CA GLU A 9 6.72 19.79 -10.75
C GLU A 9 5.41 20.56 -10.57
N TRP A 10 4.30 19.98 -11.06
CA TRP A 10 2.98 20.57 -10.86
C TRP A 10 2.66 20.69 -9.36
N LEU A 11 2.91 19.63 -8.58
CA LEU A 11 2.72 19.64 -7.13
C LEU A 11 3.62 20.68 -6.45
N ARG A 12 4.89 20.80 -6.85
CA ARG A 12 5.80 21.86 -6.34
C ARG A 12 5.27 23.26 -6.64
N LYS A 13 4.78 23.50 -7.85
CA LYS A 13 4.15 24.78 -8.25
C LYS A 13 2.89 25.08 -7.44
N LYS A 14 2.14 24.04 -7.03
CA LYS A 14 1.00 24.16 -6.12
C LYS A 14 1.40 24.33 -4.65
N GLY A 15 2.70 24.36 -4.36
CA GLY A 15 3.25 24.65 -3.03
C GLY A 15 3.44 23.43 -2.15
N VAL A 16 3.48 22.23 -2.71
CA VAL A 16 4.00 21.05 -2.01
C VAL A 16 5.50 21.25 -1.82
N ARG A 17 5.96 21.23 -0.57
CA ARG A 17 7.36 21.32 -0.18
C ARG A 17 7.94 19.91 -0.02
N PRO A 18 9.26 19.74 0.19
CA PRO A 18 9.83 18.41 0.42
C PRO A 18 9.04 17.61 1.45
N VAL A 19 8.82 16.35 1.12
CA VAL A 19 8.04 15.38 1.89
C VAL A 19 9.00 14.47 2.65
N ASP A 20 8.70 14.16 3.91
CA ASP A 20 9.47 13.20 4.69
C ASP A 20 8.96 11.77 4.46
N VAL A 21 7.63 11.58 4.46
CA VAL A 21 7.00 10.25 4.35
C VAL A 21 5.88 10.27 3.31
N GLY A 22 5.90 9.28 2.42
CA GLY A 22 4.79 8.95 1.52
C GLY A 22 3.88 7.89 2.15
N ILE A 23 2.57 8.01 1.94
CA ILE A 23 1.60 7.05 2.46
C ILE A 23 0.61 6.69 1.36
N VAL A 24 0.33 5.39 1.18
CA VAL A 24 -0.73 4.93 0.27
C VAL A 24 -1.77 4.15 1.07
N LEU A 25 -2.96 4.72 1.18
CA LEU A 25 -4.08 4.13 1.91
C LEU A 25 -4.93 3.28 0.96
N GLY A 26 -5.18 2.04 1.37
CA GLY A 26 -6.03 1.10 0.64
C GLY A 26 -7.52 1.29 0.91
N THR A 27 -8.32 0.38 0.35
CA THR A 27 -9.78 0.36 0.46
C THR A 27 -10.24 0.31 1.92
N GLY A 28 -11.14 1.20 2.33
CA GLY A 28 -11.69 1.25 3.69
C GLY A 28 -10.71 1.73 4.76
N LEU A 29 -9.56 2.35 4.39
CA LEU A 29 -8.48 2.70 5.29
C LEU A 29 -8.24 4.23 5.31
N HIS A 30 -9.26 5.00 5.66
CA HIS A 30 -9.22 6.47 5.57
C HIS A 30 -9.04 7.16 6.92
N GLY A 31 -9.11 6.44 8.04
CA GLY A 31 -9.06 6.98 9.40
C GLY A 31 -7.78 7.78 9.68
N LEU A 32 -6.66 7.40 9.04
CA LEU A 32 -5.42 8.15 9.19
C LEU A 32 -5.54 9.62 8.73
N VAL A 33 -6.42 9.90 7.75
CA VAL A 33 -6.66 11.27 7.25
C VAL A 33 -7.10 12.21 8.37
N HIS A 34 -7.88 11.71 9.35
CA HIS A 34 -8.34 12.50 10.49
C HIS A 34 -7.22 12.88 11.48
N ARG A 35 -6.06 12.23 11.40
CA ARG A 35 -4.87 12.55 12.19
C ARG A 35 -3.93 13.53 11.49
N ILE A 36 -4.15 13.79 10.20
CA ILE A 36 -3.31 14.67 9.39
C ILE A 36 -3.79 16.12 9.56
N THR A 37 -2.88 17.02 9.90
CA THR A 37 -3.11 18.46 9.72
C THR A 37 -2.96 18.78 8.24
N VAL A 38 -4.08 18.83 7.54
CA VAL A 38 -4.12 19.03 6.08
C VAL A 38 -3.67 20.44 5.72
N LEU A 39 -2.65 20.55 4.89
CA LEU A 39 -2.17 21.81 4.33
C LEU A 39 -2.73 22.06 2.92
N LYS A 40 -2.81 21.00 2.12
CA LYS A 40 -3.38 21.03 0.76
C LYS A 40 -4.02 19.68 0.43
N GLU A 41 -5.06 19.75 -0.39
CA GLU A 41 -5.74 18.58 -0.94
C GLU A 41 -5.86 18.76 -2.46
N PHE A 42 -5.62 17.67 -3.22
CA PHE A 42 -5.73 17.67 -4.67
C PHE A 42 -6.53 16.44 -5.11
N SER A 43 -7.55 16.62 -5.95
CA SER A 43 -8.14 15.48 -6.67
C SER A 43 -7.10 14.91 -7.63
N TYR A 44 -7.05 13.60 -7.78
CA TYR A 44 -6.17 12.95 -8.77
C TYR A 44 -6.39 13.48 -10.18
N SER A 45 -7.64 13.76 -10.54
CA SER A 45 -7.99 14.33 -11.85
C SER A 45 -7.37 15.71 -12.15
N MET A 46 -6.87 16.42 -11.14
CA MET A 46 -6.20 17.70 -11.30
C MET A 46 -4.69 17.57 -11.51
N ILE A 47 -4.12 16.43 -11.12
CA ILE A 47 -2.67 16.19 -11.16
C ILE A 47 -2.33 15.62 -12.55
N PRO A 48 -1.44 16.25 -13.32
CA PRO A 48 -1.04 15.71 -14.62
C PRO A 48 -0.59 14.26 -14.51
N ASN A 49 -0.98 13.43 -15.45
CA ASN A 49 -0.62 12.02 -15.59
C ASN A 49 -1.12 11.07 -14.49
N PHE A 50 -1.77 11.58 -13.43
CA PHE A 50 -2.39 10.70 -12.45
C PHE A 50 -3.62 10.02 -13.06
N PRO A 51 -3.78 8.69 -12.87
CA PRO A 51 -5.00 8.00 -13.23
C PRO A 51 -6.20 8.52 -12.44
N ILE A 52 -7.40 8.21 -12.91
CA ILE A 52 -8.65 8.52 -12.19
C ILE A 52 -9.02 7.30 -11.35
N ALA A 53 -9.24 7.46 -10.05
CA ALA A 53 -9.73 6.36 -9.23
C ALA A 53 -11.13 5.95 -9.72
N THR A 54 -11.27 4.69 -10.17
CA THR A 54 -12.54 4.17 -10.73
C THR A 54 -13.28 3.28 -9.75
N VAL A 55 -12.64 2.88 -8.65
CA VAL A 55 -13.24 2.06 -7.60
C VAL A 55 -14.08 2.95 -6.69
N GLU A 56 -15.34 2.58 -6.46
CA GLU A 56 -16.36 3.38 -5.74
C GLU A 56 -15.92 3.87 -4.34
N PHE A 57 -15.01 3.16 -3.70
CA PHE A 57 -14.56 3.43 -2.32
C PHE A 57 -13.17 4.11 -2.26
N HIS A 58 -12.67 4.59 -3.40
CA HIS A 58 -11.43 5.35 -3.47
C HIS A 58 -11.76 6.83 -3.70
N PHE A 59 -11.48 7.68 -2.71
CA PHE A 59 -11.78 9.12 -2.78
C PHE A 59 -10.97 9.85 -3.86
N GLY A 60 -9.93 9.20 -4.43
CA GLY A 60 -9.15 9.76 -5.53
C GLY A 60 -8.48 11.09 -5.19
N LYS A 61 -7.89 11.19 -3.98
CA LYS A 61 -7.31 12.41 -3.45
C LYS A 61 -5.86 12.21 -3.01
N LEU A 62 -5.06 13.25 -3.22
CA LEU A 62 -3.71 13.38 -2.69
C LEU A 62 -3.72 14.47 -1.61
N ILE A 63 -3.31 14.11 -0.40
CA ILE A 63 -3.25 15.02 0.75
C ILE A 63 -1.80 15.34 1.06
N TYR A 64 -1.44 16.62 1.06
CA TYR A 64 -0.20 17.12 1.62
C TYR A 64 -0.48 17.74 2.97
N GLY A 65 0.24 17.30 4.01
CA GLY A 65 -0.03 17.73 5.37
C GLY A 65 1.08 17.42 6.35
N GLU A 66 0.75 17.51 7.63
CA GLU A 66 1.63 17.19 8.74
C GLU A 66 1.03 16.06 9.58
N LEU A 67 1.85 15.11 9.94
CA LEU A 67 1.55 14.02 10.85
C LEU A 67 2.78 13.74 11.72
N GLY A 68 2.61 13.68 13.04
CA GLY A 68 3.74 13.40 13.95
C GLY A 68 4.94 14.37 13.80
N GLY A 69 4.70 15.61 13.38
CA GLY A 69 5.75 16.61 13.15
C GLY A 69 6.51 16.46 11.81
N LYS A 70 6.09 15.54 10.95
CA LYS A 70 6.69 15.30 9.62
C LYS A 70 5.79 15.81 8.51
N LYS A 71 6.36 16.23 7.39
CA LYS A 71 5.63 16.54 6.17
C LYS A 71 5.33 15.23 5.44
N ILE A 72 4.04 14.98 5.21
CA ILE A 72 3.60 13.76 4.55
C ILE A 72 2.86 14.06 3.23
N LEU A 73 2.90 13.09 2.33
CA LEU A 73 2.06 13.05 1.15
C LEU A 73 1.28 11.74 1.15
N ALA A 74 -0.04 11.82 1.31
CA ALA A 74 -0.90 10.66 1.44
C ALA A 74 -1.82 10.51 0.23
N CYS A 75 -1.76 9.36 -0.42
CA CYS A 75 -2.76 8.90 -1.39
C CYS A 75 -3.95 8.33 -0.62
N VAL A 76 -5.13 8.94 -0.78
CA VAL A 76 -6.40 8.43 -0.25
C VAL A 76 -7.09 7.65 -1.36
N GLY A 77 -6.76 6.37 -1.43
CA GLY A 77 -7.04 5.47 -2.54
C GLY A 77 -5.80 5.20 -3.39
N ARG A 78 -5.83 4.11 -4.12
CA ARG A 78 -4.76 3.64 -5.01
C ARG A 78 -5.30 3.24 -6.37
N PHE A 79 -4.40 2.92 -7.30
CA PHE A 79 -4.71 2.38 -8.62
C PHE A 79 -4.38 0.89 -8.67
N HIS A 80 -5.20 0.13 -9.39
CA HIS A 80 -4.99 -1.30 -9.54
C HIS A 80 -4.87 -1.69 -11.02
N TYR A 81 -4.12 -2.75 -11.26
CA TYR A 81 -3.96 -3.26 -12.61
C TYR A 81 -5.30 -3.74 -13.21
N TYR A 82 -6.19 -4.32 -12.39
CA TYR A 82 -7.51 -4.76 -12.84
C TYR A 82 -8.45 -3.62 -13.27
N GLU A 83 -8.15 -2.37 -12.92
CA GLU A 83 -8.88 -1.19 -13.41
C GLU A 83 -8.54 -0.87 -14.88
N GLY A 84 -7.57 -1.57 -15.48
CA GLY A 84 -7.10 -1.37 -16.85
C GLY A 84 -5.87 -0.46 -16.96
N TYR A 85 -5.30 -0.03 -15.84
CA TYR A 85 -4.08 0.77 -15.79
C TYR A 85 -2.84 -0.07 -16.03
N SER A 86 -1.87 0.50 -16.73
CA SER A 86 -0.53 -0.08 -16.86
C SER A 86 0.18 -0.08 -15.51
N MET A 87 1.20 -0.94 -15.36
CA MET A 87 2.01 -0.96 -14.15
C MET A 87 2.76 0.36 -13.89
N ASP A 88 3.11 1.11 -14.94
CA ASP A 88 3.70 2.45 -14.79
C ASP A 88 2.73 3.44 -14.16
N GLU A 89 1.45 3.40 -14.55
CA GLU A 89 0.39 4.22 -13.95
C GLU A 89 0.11 3.81 -12.50
N VAL A 90 0.06 2.50 -12.22
CA VAL A 90 -0.15 1.98 -10.86
C VAL A 90 0.92 2.49 -9.88
N VAL A 91 2.18 2.53 -10.28
CA VAL A 91 3.30 2.94 -9.41
C VAL A 91 3.66 4.42 -9.51
N LEU A 92 2.99 5.18 -10.40
CA LEU A 92 3.24 6.62 -10.57
C LEU A 92 3.23 7.40 -9.25
N PRO A 93 2.24 7.21 -8.33
CA PRO A 93 2.21 7.95 -7.08
C PRO A 93 3.46 7.78 -6.21
N VAL A 94 3.92 6.55 -6.03
CA VAL A 94 5.12 6.29 -5.19
C VAL A 94 6.39 6.85 -5.84
N ARG A 95 6.48 6.84 -7.18
CA ARG A 95 7.58 7.48 -7.91
C ARG A 95 7.55 9.01 -7.75
N VAL A 96 6.38 9.63 -7.79
CA VAL A 96 6.19 11.07 -7.53
C VAL A 96 6.56 11.42 -6.08
N MET A 97 6.15 10.61 -5.09
CA MET A 97 6.53 10.80 -3.70
C MET A 97 8.05 10.80 -3.52
N LYS A 98 8.77 9.90 -4.20
CA LYS A 98 10.26 9.89 -4.19
C LYS A 98 10.83 11.18 -4.74
N LEU A 99 10.35 11.66 -5.90
CA LEU A 99 10.84 12.92 -6.48
C LEU A 99 10.53 14.14 -5.62
N LEU A 100 9.50 14.08 -4.77
CA LEU A 100 9.16 15.11 -3.80
C LEU A 100 9.95 15.00 -2.49
N GLY A 101 10.80 13.99 -2.36
CA GLY A 101 11.76 13.86 -1.26
C GLY A 101 11.40 12.82 -0.20
N ALA A 102 10.36 12.02 -0.39
CA ALA A 102 9.98 10.98 0.58
C ALA A 102 11.16 10.03 0.87
N LYS A 103 11.43 9.86 2.16
CA LYS A 103 12.52 9.03 2.71
C LYS A 103 12.02 7.64 3.10
N ALA A 104 10.72 7.49 3.28
CA ALA A 104 10.04 6.23 3.55
C ALA A 104 8.66 6.23 2.91
N ILE A 105 8.15 5.04 2.56
CA ILE A 105 6.79 4.85 2.02
C ILE A 105 6.06 3.82 2.87
N LEU A 106 4.88 4.21 3.37
CA LEU A 106 3.99 3.34 4.13
C LEU A 106 2.81 2.93 3.25
N LEU A 107 2.58 1.64 3.13
CA LEU A 107 1.54 1.06 2.29
C LEU A 107 0.52 0.31 3.16
N SER A 108 -0.76 0.42 2.84
CA SER A 108 -1.78 -0.39 3.50
C SER A 108 -2.76 -0.98 2.51
N ASN A 109 -3.36 -2.10 2.85
CA ASN A 109 -4.37 -2.77 2.03
C ASN A 109 -5.38 -3.54 2.89
N ALA A 110 -6.52 -3.87 2.30
CA ALA A 110 -7.40 -4.94 2.75
C ALA A 110 -6.96 -6.23 2.05
N ALA A 111 -6.97 -7.36 2.75
CA ALA A 111 -6.53 -8.64 2.21
C ALA A 111 -7.34 -9.80 2.79
N GLY A 112 -7.53 -10.86 1.99
CA GLY A 112 -8.09 -12.11 2.45
C GLY A 112 -7.08 -12.91 3.29
N ALA A 113 -7.52 -13.43 4.44
CA ALA A 113 -6.69 -14.25 5.33
C ALA A 113 -6.59 -15.69 4.80
N LEU A 114 -5.42 -16.08 4.33
CA LEU A 114 -5.11 -17.46 3.94
C LEU A 114 -4.64 -18.29 5.14
N ASN A 115 -3.89 -17.69 6.07
CA ASN A 115 -3.44 -18.35 7.27
C ASN A 115 -4.60 -18.52 8.27
N PRO A 116 -4.96 -19.77 8.64
CA PRO A 116 -6.10 -20.04 9.52
C PRO A 116 -5.89 -19.57 10.97
N ASP A 117 -4.65 -19.31 11.37
CA ASP A 117 -4.30 -18.85 12.71
C ASP A 117 -4.45 -17.33 12.87
N PHE A 118 -4.65 -16.61 11.77
CA PHE A 118 -4.84 -15.16 11.79
C PHE A 118 -6.33 -14.82 11.92
N ALA A 119 -6.66 -14.04 12.94
CA ALA A 119 -8.03 -13.64 13.19
C ALA A 119 -8.51 -12.59 12.17
N LEU A 120 -9.78 -12.66 11.78
CA LEU A 120 -10.39 -11.62 10.94
C LEU A 120 -10.44 -10.28 11.67
N GLY A 121 -10.16 -9.22 10.94
CA GLY A 121 -10.00 -7.87 11.47
C GLY A 121 -8.64 -7.61 12.09
N SER A 122 -7.78 -8.63 12.26
CA SER A 122 -6.41 -8.41 12.75
C SER A 122 -5.53 -7.79 11.67
N LEU A 123 -4.41 -7.20 12.13
CA LEU A 123 -3.38 -6.65 11.26
C LEU A 123 -2.33 -7.72 10.94
N MET A 124 -1.83 -7.68 9.70
CA MET A 124 -0.67 -8.43 9.28
C MET A 124 0.39 -7.48 8.71
N LEU A 125 1.54 -7.40 9.37
CA LEU A 125 2.75 -6.78 8.84
C LEU A 125 3.30 -7.67 7.72
N ILE A 126 3.49 -7.09 6.55
CA ILE A 126 4.03 -7.83 5.42
C ILE A 126 5.55 -7.87 5.57
N ASP A 127 6.09 -9.08 5.70
CA ASP A 127 7.54 -9.32 5.79
C ASP A 127 8.13 -9.69 4.42
N ASP A 128 7.36 -10.42 3.62
CA ASP A 128 7.74 -10.82 2.27
C ASP A 128 6.51 -10.93 1.36
N HIS A 129 6.70 -11.14 0.05
CA HIS A 129 5.60 -11.30 -0.87
C HIS A 129 5.85 -12.33 -1.97
N ILE A 130 4.74 -12.83 -2.52
CA ILE A 130 4.70 -13.61 -3.75
C ILE A 130 4.01 -12.78 -4.83
N ASN A 131 4.70 -12.50 -5.93
CA ASN A 131 4.16 -11.72 -7.03
C ASN A 131 3.56 -12.62 -8.12
N LEU A 132 2.23 -12.68 -8.18
CA LEU A 132 1.48 -13.34 -9.25
C LEU A 132 0.75 -12.33 -10.16
N GLN A 133 1.15 -11.05 -10.13
CA GLN A 133 0.68 -10.05 -11.08
C GLN A 133 1.17 -10.38 -12.50
N PRO A 134 0.36 -10.11 -13.54
CA PRO A 134 0.70 -10.50 -14.92
C PRO A 134 1.85 -9.67 -15.51
N GLU A 135 2.15 -8.52 -14.93
CA GLU A 135 3.23 -7.63 -15.36
C GLU A 135 4.09 -7.15 -14.19
N ASN A 136 5.26 -6.62 -14.50
CA ASN A 136 6.20 -6.04 -13.55
C ASN A 136 6.39 -4.54 -13.86
N PRO A 137 6.35 -3.63 -12.88
CA PRO A 137 6.52 -2.19 -13.09
C PRO A 137 7.91 -1.79 -13.61
N LEU A 138 8.87 -2.71 -13.64
CA LEU A 138 10.20 -2.50 -14.19
C LEU A 138 10.35 -3.09 -15.61
N ARG A 139 9.27 -3.60 -16.21
CA ARG A 139 9.28 -4.11 -17.58
C ARG A 139 9.50 -2.96 -18.56
N GLY A 140 10.39 -3.16 -19.55
CA GLY A 140 10.72 -2.16 -20.55
C GLY A 140 12.09 -1.51 -20.33
N PRO A 141 12.37 -0.35 -20.92
CA PRO A 141 13.62 0.39 -20.70
C PRO A 141 13.78 0.82 -19.24
N ASN A 142 15.00 0.69 -18.72
CA ASN A 142 15.27 1.18 -17.37
C ASN A 142 15.33 2.71 -17.33
N HIS A 143 14.94 3.28 -16.20
CA HIS A 143 15.14 4.69 -15.86
C HIS A 143 16.26 4.79 -14.81
N ASP A 144 17.50 4.91 -15.31
CA ASP A 144 18.71 4.86 -14.47
C ASP A 144 18.72 5.94 -13.38
N GLU A 145 18.00 7.04 -13.59
CA GLU A 145 17.82 8.11 -12.58
C GLU A 145 16.97 7.67 -11.40
N LEU A 146 16.13 6.64 -11.57
CA LEU A 146 15.30 6.08 -10.50
C LEU A 146 16.01 4.94 -9.78
N GLY A 147 16.75 4.10 -10.51
CA GLY A 147 17.43 2.96 -9.90
C GLY A 147 18.07 2.01 -10.89
N VAL A 148 18.66 0.94 -10.35
CA VAL A 148 19.37 -0.07 -11.15
C VAL A 148 18.40 -0.98 -11.90
N ARG A 149 18.83 -1.50 -13.05
CA ARG A 149 17.99 -2.38 -13.90
C ARG A 149 17.50 -3.63 -13.20
N PHE A 150 18.32 -4.20 -12.30
CA PHE A 150 18.04 -5.43 -11.57
C PHE A 150 18.18 -5.18 -10.07
N PRO A 151 17.14 -4.61 -9.40
CA PRO A 151 17.16 -4.43 -7.97
C PRO A 151 17.10 -5.78 -7.26
N ASP A 152 17.83 -5.89 -6.15
CA ASP A 152 17.76 -7.05 -5.28
C ASP A 152 16.49 -7.01 -4.43
N MET A 153 15.72 -8.09 -4.45
CA MET A 153 14.46 -8.24 -3.72
C MET A 153 14.58 -9.18 -2.51
N LEU A 154 15.80 -9.41 -1.98
CA LEU A 154 16.01 -10.24 -0.80
C LEU A 154 15.32 -9.67 0.45
N GLU A 155 15.28 -8.35 0.58
CA GLU A 155 14.65 -7.64 1.69
C GLU A 155 13.77 -6.50 1.14
N PRO A 156 12.58 -6.82 0.56
CA PRO A 156 11.77 -5.83 -0.12
C PRO A 156 11.06 -4.87 0.84
N TYR A 157 10.85 -5.31 2.09
CA TYR A 157 10.30 -4.50 3.17
C TYR A 157 11.41 -4.13 4.17
N SER A 158 11.41 -2.87 4.61
CA SER A 158 12.45 -2.38 5.52
C SER A 158 12.39 -3.05 6.87
N LYS A 159 13.41 -3.85 7.22
CA LYS A 159 13.53 -4.47 8.55
C LYS A 159 13.49 -3.46 9.67
N GLN A 160 14.06 -2.26 9.46
CA GLN A 160 14.04 -1.19 10.45
C GLN A 160 12.61 -0.70 10.71
N LEU A 161 11.85 -0.39 9.65
CA LEU A 161 10.45 0.06 9.79
C LEU A 161 9.57 -1.05 10.37
N ASN A 162 9.77 -2.30 9.93
CA ASN A 162 9.04 -3.45 10.44
C ASN A 162 9.34 -3.69 11.93
N SER A 163 10.61 -3.55 12.37
CA SER A 163 10.95 -3.65 13.79
C SER A 163 10.29 -2.56 14.61
N MET A 164 10.33 -1.32 14.15
CA MET A 164 9.67 -0.20 14.83
C MET A 164 8.14 -0.42 14.93
N LEU A 165 7.51 -0.94 13.89
CA LEU A 165 6.07 -1.27 13.92
C LEU A 165 5.74 -2.37 14.94
N LYS A 166 6.59 -3.41 15.06
CA LYS A 166 6.43 -4.46 16.07
C LYS A 166 6.57 -3.92 17.50
N ASP A 167 7.55 -3.04 17.73
CA ASP A 167 7.74 -2.38 19.03
C ASP A 167 6.53 -1.52 19.38
N ILE A 168 6.05 -0.69 18.45
CA ILE A 168 4.87 0.16 18.64
C ILE A 168 3.61 -0.69 18.91
N ALA A 169 3.44 -1.80 18.18
CA ALA A 169 2.31 -2.70 18.39
C ALA A 169 2.33 -3.31 19.80
N LEU A 170 3.51 -3.75 20.25
CA LEU A 170 3.69 -4.25 21.62
C LEU A 170 3.38 -3.18 22.67
N GLU A 171 3.91 -1.98 22.53
CA GLU A 171 3.66 -0.85 23.44
C GLU A 171 2.17 -0.48 23.54
N LYS A 172 1.44 -0.60 22.43
CA LYS A 172 0.00 -0.26 22.37
C LYS A 172 -0.92 -1.45 22.64
N GLY A 173 -0.38 -2.65 22.83
CA GLY A 173 -1.18 -3.88 23.00
C GLY A 173 -1.98 -4.26 21.76
N ILE A 174 -1.49 -3.90 20.56
CA ILE A 174 -2.10 -4.23 19.28
C ILE A 174 -1.55 -5.56 18.78
N VAL A 175 -2.45 -6.50 18.42
CA VAL A 175 -2.06 -7.76 17.79
C VAL A 175 -1.62 -7.47 16.35
N LEU A 176 -0.34 -7.69 16.07
CA LEU A 176 0.27 -7.54 14.75
C LEU A 176 0.89 -8.86 14.33
N ASN A 177 0.20 -9.58 13.44
CA ASN A 177 0.74 -10.78 12.83
C ASN A 177 1.87 -10.41 11.86
N GLU A 178 2.72 -11.35 11.48
CA GLU A 178 3.74 -11.17 10.44
C GLU A 178 3.59 -12.30 9.42
N GLY A 179 3.67 -11.97 8.13
CA GLY A 179 3.45 -12.98 7.12
C GLY A 179 3.73 -12.55 5.68
N VAL A 180 3.52 -13.51 4.78
CA VAL A 180 3.75 -13.39 3.34
C VAL A 180 2.46 -12.98 2.63
N TYR A 181 2.52 -11.88 1.89
CA TYR A 181 1.40 -11.40 1.07
C TYR A 181 1.54 -11.89 -0.37
N VAL A 182 0.50 -12.50 -0.94
CA VAL A 182 0.46 -12.79 -2.38
C VAL A 182 -0.38 -11.76 -3.12
N SER A 183 0.18 -11.21 -4.20
CA SER A 183 -0.54 -10.30 -5.09
C SER A 183 -1.01 -11.02 -6.34
N VAL A 184 -2.33 -11.00 -6.58
CA VAL A 184 -3.00 -11.60 -7.75
C VAL A 184 -3.65 -10.53 -8.62
N LEU A 185 -4.05 -10.89 -9.84
CA LEU A 185 -4.64 -9.95 -10.80
C LEU A 185 -5.98 -9.37 -10.30
N GLY A 186 -6.92 -10.21 -9.88
CA GLY A 186 -8.32 -9.81 -9.72
C GLY A 186 -9.03 -9.54 -11.08
N PRO A 187 -10.20 -8.84 -11.11
CA PRO A 187 -10.96 -8.31 -9.97
C PRO A 187 -11.82 -9.35 -9.25
N ASN A 188 -11.96 -10.57 -9.80
CA ASN A 188 -12.72 -11.65 -9.14
C ASN A 188 -11.97 -12.15 -7.89
N LEU A 189 -12.73 -12.51 -6.87
CA LEU A 189 -12.20 -13.26 -5.74
C LEU A 189 -11.84 -14.67 -6.17
N GLU A 190 -10.93 -15.29 -5.44
CA GLU A 190 -10.33 -16.56 -5.79
C GLU A 190 -11.29 -17.74 -5.57
N THR A 191 -11.13 -18.76 -6.38
CA THR A 191 -11.80 -20.05 -6.20
C THR A 191 -11.21 -20.83 -5.01
N ARG A 192 -11.94 -21.86 -4.53
CA ARG A 192 -11.44 -22.77 -3.50
C ARG A 192 -10.13 -23.46 -3.88
N ALA A 193 -9.92 -23.71 -5.18
CA ALA A 193 -8.69 -24.33 -5.67
C ALA A 193 -7.51 -23.34 -5.64
N GLU A 194 -7.77 -22.10 -6.01
CA GLU A 194 -6.77 -21.02 -5.94
C GLU A 194 -6.38 -20.73 -4.48
N TYR A 195 -7.32 -20.67 -3.52
CA TYR A 195 -6.95 -20.51 -2.12
C TYR A 195 -6.07 -21.66 -1.59
N ARG A 196 -6.33 -22.93 -1.99
CA ARG A 196 -5.45 -24.05 -1.66
C ARG A 196 -4.06 -23.88 -2.27
N PHE A 197 -4.00 -23.49 -3.54
CA PHE A 197 -2.75 -23.24 -4.24
C PHE A 197 -1.95 -22.13 -3.54
N LEU A 198 -2.56 -20.98 -3.27
CA LEU A 198 -1.91 -19.83 -2.64
C LEU A 198 -1.35 -20.20 -1.24
N ARG A 199 -2.11 -20.95 -0.45
CA ARG A 199 -1.60 -21.46 0.84
C ARG A 199 -0.44 -22.44 0.65
N THR A 200 -0.52 -23.33 -0.33
CA THR A 200 0.52 -24.34 -0.59
C THR A 200 1.86 -23.71 -0.97
N ILE A 201 1.83 -22.59 -1.69
CA ILE A 201 3.05 -21.86 -2.06
C ILE A 201 3.58 -20.96 -0.94
N GLY A 202 2.92 -20.92 0.23
CA GLY A 202 3.42 -20.25 1.43
C GLY A 202 2.86 -18.86 1.69
N ALA A 203 1.73 -18.47 1.07
CA ALA A 203 1.10 -17.17 1.34
C ALA A 203 0.21 -17.23 2.59
N ASP A 204 0.26 -16.15 3.41
CA ASP A 204 -0.56 -15.93 4.60
C ASP A 204 -1.76 -15.03 4.33
N ALA A 205 -1.65 -14.12 3.35
CA ALA A 205 -2.74 -13.25 2.92
C ALA A 205 -2.71 -13.04 1.41
N VAL A 206 -3.88 -12.77 0.82
CA VAL A 206 -4.04 -12.51 -0.63
C VAL A 206 -4.72 -11.17 -0.87
N GLY A 207 -4.26 -10.46 -1.90
CA GLY A 207 -4.92 -9.25 -2.41
C GLY A 207 -4.43 -8.91 -3.81
N MET A 208 -4.82 -7.72 -4.30
CA MET A 208 -4.69 -7.34 -5.71
C MET A 208 -3.84 -6.08 -5.90
N SER A 209 -2.98 -5.73 -4.93
CA SER A 209 -2.26 -4.45 -4.89
C SER A 209 -0.86 -4.59 -4.30
N THR A 210 -0.29 -3.46 -3.84
CA THR A 210 0.88 -3.35 -2.94
C THR A 210 2.21 -3.80 -3.53
N VAL A 211 2.30 -4.99 -4.09
CA VAL A 211 3.57 -5.55 -4.61
C VAL A 211 4.19 -4.69 -5.72
N PRO A 212 3.44 -4.18 -6.71
CA PRO A 212 4.02 -3.28 -7.71
C PRO A 212 4.64 -2.02 -7.09
N GLU A 213 3.98 -1.43 -6.07
CA GLU A 213 4.46 -0.25 -5.35
C GLU A 213 5.75 -0.57 -4.57
N VAL A 214 5.80 -1.74 -3.91
CA VAL A 214 7.02 -2.22 -3.21
C VAL A 214 8.17 -2.42 -4.18
N ILE A 215 7.94 -3.06 -5.33
CA ILE A 215 8.97 -3.23 -6.37
C ILE A 215 9.50 -1.87 -6.82
N ALA A 216 8.63 -0.88 -7.02
CA ALA A 216 9.03 0.47 -7.38
C ALA A 216 9.82 1.15 -6.25
N CYS A 217 9.45 0.97 -4.97
CA CYS A 217 10.19 1.49 -3.82
C CYS A 217 11.60 0.90 -3.74
N VAL A 218 11.74 -0.41 -3.86
CA VAL A 218 13.05 -1.08 -3.86
C VAL A 218 13.91 -0.59 -5.02
N HIS A 219 13.35 -0.50 -6.23
CA HIS A 219 14.04 0.04 -7.41
C HIS A 219 14.61 1.43 -7.17
N MET A 220 13.84 2.31 -6.47
CA MET A 220 14.24 3.68 -6.17
C MET A 220 15.09 3.84 -4.90
N GLY A 221 15.42 2.74 -4.22
CA GLY A 221 16.14 2.76 -2.94
C GLY A 221 15.40 3.50 -1.82
N VAL A 222 14.06 3.44 -1.81
CA VAL A 222 13.23 4.04 -0.76
C VAL A 222 12.74 2.94 0.18
N PRO A 223 13.09 2.97 1.47
CA PRO A 223 12.56 2.04 2.45
C PRO A 223 11.03 2.08 2.47
N CYS A 224 10.39 0.92 2.48
CA CYS A 224 8.94 0.82 2.61
C CYS A 224 8.54 -0.26 3.62
N CYS A 225 7.34 -0.12 4.16
CA CYS A 225 6.65 -1.16 4.94
C CYS A 225 5.20 -1.21 4.51
N ALA A 226 4.55 -2.33 4.79
CA ALA A 226 3.15 -2.53 4.43
C ALA A 226 2.40 -3.30 5.52
N ILE A 227 1.15 -2.91 5.78
CA ILE A 227 0.24 -3.61 6.69
C ILE A 227 -1.04 -3.94 5.94
N SER A 228 -1.48 -5.20 6.05
CA SER A 228 -2.79 -5.66 5.63
C SER A 228 -3.77 -5.67 6.80
N ILE A 229 -5.02 -5.25 6.57
CA ILE A 229 -6.13 -5.63 7.43
C ILE A 229 -6.75 -6.89 6.83
N LEU A 230 -6.86 -7.95 7.62
CA LEU A 230 -7.39 -9.24 7.18
C LEU A 230 -8.92 -9.22 7.23
N THR A 231 -9.56 -9.10 6.09
CA THR A 231 -10.98 -8.76 5.99
C THR A 231 -11.93 -9.94 5.86
N ASP A 232 -11.46 -11.04 5.28
CA ASP A 232 -12.26 -12.22 5.00
C ASP A 232 -11.44 -13.50 5.13
N ALA A 233 -12.13 -14.60 5.49
CA ALA A 233 -11.48 -15.90 5.67
C ALA A 233 -11.44 -16.66 4.34
N CYS A 234 -10.25 -16.85 3.81
CA CYS A 234 -9.98 -17.60 2.59
C CYS A 234 -9.77 -19.11 2.88
N ASP A 235 -10.66 -19.68 3.72
CA ASP A 235 -10.59 -21.11 4.06
C ASP A 235 -11.26 -21.94 2.94
N PRO A 236 -10.49 -22.74 2.18
CA PRO A 236 -11.04 -23.51 1.06
C PRO A 236 -12.06 -24.59 1.47
N VAL A 237 -12.13 -24.95 2.75
CA VAL A 237 -13.08 -25.95 3.29
C VAL A 237 -14.36 -25.27 3.78
N ARG A 238 -14.24 -24.08 4.36
CA ARG A 238 -15.36 -23.33 4.99
C ARG A 238 -15.68 -22.04 4.29
N LEU A 239 -15.33 -21.93 3.01
CA LEU A 239 -15.51 -20.70 2.24
C LEU A 239 -16.98 -20.27 2.23
N LYS A 240 -17.21 -19.03 2.63
CA LYS A 240 -18.51 -18.35 2.51
C LYS A 240 -18.44 -17.34 1.38
N LYS A 241 -19.58 -17.08 0.76
CA LYS A 241 -19.67 -15.98 -0.21
C LYS A 241 -19.47 -14.67 0.53
N THR A 242 -18.52 -13.88 0.11
CA THR A 242 -18.18 -12.57 0.69
C THR A 242 -18.53 -11.48 -0.32
N SER A 243 -19.08 -10.38 0.15
CA SER A 243 -19.34 -9.18 -0.65
C SER A 243 -18.24 -8.15 -0.41
N ILE A 244 -18.06 -7.25 -1.37
CA ILE A 244 -17.12 -6.13 -1.22
C ILE A 244 -17.51 -5.23 -0.02
N GLN A 245 -18.80 -5.08 0.27
CA GLN A 245 -19.26 -4.29 1.41
C GLN A 245 -18.82 -4.90 2.74
N GLU A 246 -18.91 -6.22 2.91
CA GLU A 246 -18.43 -6.92 4.11
C GLU A 246 -16.92 -6.72 4.30
N ILE A 247 -16.13 -6.75 3.21
CA ILE A 247 -14.70 -6.48 3.24
C ILE A 247 -14.42 -5.06 3.76
N ILE A 248 -15.15 -4.07 3.23
CA ILE A 248 -15.01 -2.67 3.63
C ILE A 248 -15.40 -2.48 5.10
N ASP A 249 -16.54 -3.02 5.52
CA ASP A 249 -17.04 -2.90 6.89
C ASP A 249 -16.01 -3.45 7.90
N VAL A 250 -15.35 -4.57 7.58
CA VAL A 250 -14.29 -5.13 8.42
C VAL A 250 -13.05 -4.25 8.42
N ALA A 251 -12.65 -3.71 7.26
CA ALA A 251 -11.50 -2.82 7.15
C ALA A 251 -11.73 -1.54 7.98
N GLU A 252 -12.84 -0.85 7.80
CA GLU A 252 -13.19 0.39 8.51
C GLU A 252 -13.30 0.18 10.03
N LYS A 253 -13.88 -0.94 10.46
CA LYS A 253 -13.99 -1.26 11.88
C LYS A 253 -12.63 -1.40 12.56
N ASN A 254 -11.62 -1.84 11.84
CA ASN A 254 -10.30 -2.16 12.39
C ASN A 254 -9.20 -1.16 11.98
N GLU A 255 -9.51 -0.14 11.15
CA GLU A 255 -8.54 0.85 10.67
C GLU A 255 -7.91 1.69 11.79
N THR A 256 -8.56 1.80 12.95
CA THR A 256 -8.04 2.56 14.10
C THR A 256 -6.69 2.00 14.56
N TYR A 257 -6.51 0.68 14.56
CA TYR A 257 -5.25 0.06 14.93
C TYR A 257 -4.13 0.41 13.94
N LEU A 258 -4.43 0.36 12.64
CA LEU A 258 -3.49 0.78 11.59
C LEU A 258 -3.14 2.27 11.72
N THR A 259 -4.14 3.11 11.96
CA THR A 259 -3.99 4.55 12.16
C THR A 259 -3.05 4.85 13.33
N ASP A 260 -3.21 4.15 14.45
CA ASP A 260 -2.37 4.30 15.62
C ASP A 260 -0.92 3.87 15.36
N LEU A 261 -0.71 2.74 14.65
CA LEU A 261 0.62 2.27 14.28
C LEU A 261 1.32 3.24 13.34
N TYR A 262 0.66 3.70 12.27
CA TYR A 262 1.28 4.59 11.29
C TYR A 262 1.50 6.00 11.83
N SER A 263 0.59 6.53 12.65
CA SER A 263 0.78 7.83 13.28
C SER A 263 2.02 7.84 14.17
N GLU A 264 2.19 6.79 14.97
CA GLU A 264 3.34 6.66 15.88
C GLU A 264 4.63 6.39 15.10
N LEU A 265 4.59 5.53 14.05
CA LEU A 265 5.75 5.27 13.21
C LEU A 265 6.24 6.55 12.55
N VAL A 266 5.33 7.35 11.96
CA VAL A 266 5.69 8.63 11.32
C VAL A 266 6.35 9.58 12.30
N ALA A 267 5.90 9.61 13.56
CA ALA A 267 6.51 10.45 14.58
C ALA A 267 7.95 10.01 14.95
N ARG A 268 8.29 8.74 14.77
CA ARG A 268 9.60 8.15 15.13
C ARG A 268 10.61 8.08 13.98
N ILE A 269 10.18 8.27 12.72
CA ILE A 269 11.06 8.27 11.52
C ILE A 269 11.92 9.57 11.41
#